data_d70aab03486cd5cd77d39741f5361398
#
_entry.id   d70aab03486cd5cd77d39741f5361398
#
_cell.length_a   1.000
_cell.length_b   1.000
_cell.length_c   1.000
_cell.angle_alpha   90.00
_cell.angle_beta   90.00
_cell.angle_gamma   90.00
#
_symmetry.space_group_name_H-M   'P 1'
#
loop_
_entity.id
_entity.type
_entity.pdbx_description
1 polymer ?
#
loop_
_entity_poly.entity_id
_entity_poly.type
_entity_poly.pdbx_seq_one_letter_code
_entity_poly.pdbx_strand_id
1 'polypeptide(L)'
;KGPDPSRLRFPPPTPAQRVAAGDMLLRTGDHDAAINQLSKVLELFRQGQMPEQAYADASFLIGEAYFRESEWDKAIKEFETFISFYPRHQIADLVQYRLAMSYYDQMKPVEQDQALTQRALDQFKRLVKDYPQSRYATDGLAKIDKCRERIAQKEVWVANYYFTQGNPSAARQRLELVLKEYPRTGVIPETLFLLAEVNFYEGKNAEAVELLRRLSVDYDFTEWGRRGKQRLNSSGLAGTKR
;
A
#
# COMPACT_ATOMS: atom_id res chain seq x y z
N LYS A 1 -1.50 -67.84 -9.92
CA LYS A 1 -1.88 -66.74 -9.01
C LYS A 1 -1.16 -65.52 -9.53
N GLY A 2 -1.91 -64.58 -10.11
CA GLY A 2 -1.36 -63.27 -10.51
C GLY A 2 -0.93 -62.43 -9.30
N PRO A 3 -0.03 -61.44 -9.48
CA PRO A 3 0.37 -60.57 -8.40
C PRO A 3 -0.83 -59.85 -7.79
N ASP A 4 -0.91 -59.82 -6.48
CA ASP A 4 -1.94 -59.17 -5.69
C ASP A 4 -1.93 -57.64 -5.99
N PRO A 5 -3.03 -57.08 -6.56
CA PRO A 5 -3.09 -55.64 -6.88
C PRO A 5 -2.94 -54.71 -5.67
N SER A 6 -3.19 -55.22 -4.44
CA SER A 6 -3.04 -54.46 -3.20
C SER A 6 -1.58 -54.20 -2.83
N ARG A 7 -0.59 -54.84 -3.52
CA ARG A 7 0.86 -54.66 -3.31
C ARG A 7 1.52 -53.62 -4.21
N LEU A 8 0.80 -53.01 -5.14
CA LEU A 8 1.28 -51.85 -5.89
C LEU A 8 1.31 -50.63 -4.97
N ARG A 9 2.33 -50.58 -4.08
CA ARG A 9 2.64 -49.35 -3.34
C ARG A 9 3.36 -48.43 -4.31
N PHE A 10 2.62 -47.45 -4.84
CA PHE A 10 3.28 -46.32 -5.51
C PHE A 10 4.24 -45.68 -4.50
N PRO A 11 5.44 -45.29 -4.91
CA PRO A 11 6.34 -44.56 -4.03
C PRO A 11 5.65 -43.30 -3.52
N PRO A 12 5.90 -42.89 -2.29
CA PRO A 12 5.30 -41.66 -1.78
C PRO A 12 5.70 -40.48 -2.69
N PRO A 13 4.78 -39.52 -2.93
CA PRO A 13 5.07 -38.41 -3.81
C PRO A 13 6.28 -37.61 -3.32
N THR A 14 7.13 -37.22 -4.26
CA THR A 14 8.32 -36.39 -3.98
C THR A 14 7.92 -35.01 -3.45
N PRO A 15 8.84 -34.27 -2.79
CA PRO A 15 8.59 -32.89 -2.36
C PRO A 15 8.05 -32.01 -3.48
N ALA A 16 8.68 -32.05 -4.65
CA ALA A 16 8.26 -31.28 -5.82
C ALA A 16 6.85 -31.66 -6.31
N GLN A 17 6.51 -32.96 -6.30
CA GLN A 17 5.16 -33.41 -6.66
C GLN A 17 4.08 -32.95 -5.67
N ARG A 18 4.42 -32.85 -4.36
CA ARG A 18 3.50 -32.34 -3.34
C ARG A 18 3.24 -30.84 -3.52
N VAL A 19 4.31 -30.07 -3.79
CA VAL A 19 4.21 -28.63 -4.07
C VAL A 19 3.41 -28.40 -5.36
N ALA A 20 3.68 -29.14 -6.42
CA ALA A 20 2.95 -29.05 -7.68
C ALA A 20 1.45 -29.41 -7.54
N ALA A 21 1.12 -30.39 -6.70
CA ALA A 21 -0.27 -30.73 -6.40
C ALA A 21 -0.98 -29.58 -5.65
N GLY A 22 -0.32 -28.95 -4.69
CA GLY A 22 -0.83 -27.75 -4.00
C GLY A 22 -1.02 -26.56 -4.95
N ASP A 23 -0.08 -26.30 -5.85
CA ASP A 23 -0.21 -25.24 -6.88
C ASP A 23 -1.37 -25.52 -7.84
N MET A 24 -1.58 -26.78 -8.24
CA MET A 24 -2.70 -27.15 -9.08
C MET A 24 -4.05 -26.91 -8.38
N LEU A 25 -4.19 -27.29 -7.11
CA LEU A 25 -5.39 -27.02 -6.32
C LEU A 25 -5.65 -25.53 -6.18
N LEU A 26 -4.60 -24.74 -5.96
CA LEU A 26 -4.70 -23.29 -5.91
C LEU A 26 -5.18 -22.69 -7.24
N ARG A 27 -4.73 -23.21 -8.38
CA ARG A 27 -5.15 -22.78 -9.72
C ARG A 27 -6.58 -23.16 -10.05
N THR A 28 -7.06 -24.29 -9.52
CA THR A 28 -8.45 -24.73 -9.69
C THR A 28 -9.42 -24.09 -8.71
N GLY A 29 -8.94 -23.28 -7.77
CA GLY A 29 -9.75 -22.54 -6.79
C GLY A 29 -10.08 -23.33 -5.53
N ASP A 30 -9.51 -24.53 -5.34
CA ASP A 30 -9.68 -25.30 -4.11
C ASP A 30 -8.60 -24.92 -3.11
N HIS A 31 -8.75 -23.72 -2.52
CA HIS A 31 -7.74 -23.10 -1.66
C HIS A 31 -7.55 -23.88 -0.35
N ASP A 32 -8.62 -24.38 0.24
CA ASP A 32 -8.55 -25.18 1.48
C ASP A 32 -7.78 -26.47 1.27
N ALA A 33 -8.06 -27.20 0.18
CA ALA A 33 -7.32 -28.40 -0.16
C ALA A 33 -5.85 -28.09 -0.48
N ALA A 34 -5.56 -26.96 -1.15
CA ALA A 34 -4.21 -26.49 -1.41
C ALA A 34 -3.44 -26.24 -0.10
N ILE A 35 -4.02 -25.48 0.83
CA ILE A 35 -3.44 -25.20 2.15
C ILE A 35 -3.15 -26.49 2.91
N ASN A 36 -4.13 -27.41 2.95
CA ASN A 36 -3.96 -28.70 3.63
C ASN A 36 -2.80 -29.51 3.03
N GLN A 37 -2.73 -29.61 1.70
CA GLN A 37 -1.70 -30.36 1.00
C GLN A 37 -0.30 -29.75 1.20
N LEU A 38 -0.21 -28.42 1.13
CA LEU A 38 1.06 -27.67 1.30
C LEU A 38 1.52 -27.66 2.75
N SER A 39 0.62 -27.60 3.72
CA SER A 39 0.96 -27.68 5.15
C SER A 39 1.66 -28.97 5.51
N LYS A 40 1.35 -30.08 4.82
CA LYS A 40 2.09 -31.36 4.98
C LYS A 40 3.54 -31.25 4.50
N VAL A 41 3.83 -30.40 3.51
CA VAL A 41 5.21 -30.14 3.07
C VAL A 41 5.97 -29.41 4.17
N LEU A 42 5.35 -28.40 4.81
CA LEU A 42 5.97 -27.66 5.91
C LEU A 42 6.24 -28.56 7.12
N GLU A 43 5.33 -29.49 7.43
CA GLU A 43 5.52 -30.45 8.52
C GLU A 43 6.67 -31.41 8.25
N LEU A 44 6.75 -31.99 7.04
CA LEU A 44 7.81 -32.90 6.63
C LEU A 44 9.18 -32.20 6.60
N PHE A 45 9.24 -30.90 6.29
CA PHE A 45 10.46 -30.12 6.39
C PHE A 45 10.95 -30.02 7.85
N ARG A 46 10.05 -29.73 8.79
CA ARG A 46 10.39 -29.69 10.24
C ARG A 46 10.90 -31.02 10.76
N GLN A 47 10.51 -32.12 10.14
CA GLN A 47 11.01 -33.47 10.44
C GLN A 47 12.32 -33.81 9.71
N GLY A 48 12.91 -32.86 8.97
CA GLY A 48 14.15 -33.09 8.19
C GLY A 48 13.97 -33.96 6.94
N GLN A 49 12.72 -34.14 6.48
CA GLN A 49 12.38 -35.04 5.37
C GLN A 49 12.18 -34.29 4.04
N MET A 50 12.31 -32.98 4.03
CA MET A 50 12.07 -32.13 2.86
C MET A 50 13.23 -31.15 2.65
N PRO A 51 13.57 -30.82 1.38
CA PRO A 51 14.54 -29.78 1.08
C PRO A 51 13.96 -28.38 1.36
N GLU A 52 14.84 -27.43 1.68
CA GLU A 52 14.51 -26.05 1.98
C GLU A 52 13.74 -25.36 0.83
N GLN A 53 14.08 -25.67 -0.42
CA GLN A 53 13.37 -25.14 -1.59
C GLN A 53 11.88 -25.51 -1.57
N ALA A 54 11.54 -26.75 -1.25
CA ALA A 54 10.13 -27.18 -1.18
C ALA A 54 9.36 -26.47 -0.05
N TYR A 55 10.04 -26.16 1.05
CA TYR A 55 9.47 -25.38 2.14
C TYR A 55 9.17 -23.95 1.68
N ALA A 56 10.12 -23.27 1.03
CA ALA A 56 9.95 -21.92 0.53
C ALA A 56 8.80 -21.85 -0.48
N ASP A 57 8.76 -22.76 -1.46
CA ASP A 57 7.69 -22.80 -2.46
C ASP A 57 6.31 -23.06 -1.81
N ALA A 58 6.23 -23.99 -0.87
CA ALA A 58 4.99 -24.30 -0.16
C ALA A 58 4.52 -23.13 0.71
N SER A 59 5.41 -22.47 1.43
CA SER A 59 5.09 -21.30 2.26
C SER A 59 4.54 -20.14 1.42
N PHE A 60 5.16 -19.85 0.26
CA PHE A 60 4.64 -18.87 -0.68
C PHE A 60 3.24 -19.22 -1.17
N LEU A 61 3.02 -20.48 -1.60
CA LEU A 61 1.71 -20.91 -2.14
C LEU A 61 0.61 -20.90 -1.07
N ILE A 62 0.93 -21.18 0.19
CA ILE A 62 -0.03 -21.03 1.30
C ILE A 62 -0.39 -19.56 1.49
N GLY A 63 0.60 -18.67 1.49
CA GLY A 63 0.37 -17.22 1.55
C GLY A 63 -0.50 -16.72 0.37
N GLU A 64 -0.24 -17.24 -0.84
CA GLU A 64 -1.03 -16.92 -2.05
C GLU A 64 -2.48 -17.45 -1.94
N ALA A 65 -2.71 -18.63 -1.34
CA ALA A 65 -4.04 -19.15 -1.07
C ALA A 65 -4.82 -18.23 -0.14
N TYR A 66 -4.23 -17.86 1.00
CA TYR A 66 -4.84 -16.91 1.92
C TYR A 66 -5.08 -15.53 1.29
N PHE A 67 -4.15 -15.06 0.45
CA PHE A 67 -4.32 -13.80 -0.28
C PHE A 67 -5.56 -13.83 -1.19
N ARG A 68 -5.78 -14.92 -1.92
CA ARG A 68 -6.95 -15.08 -2.80
C ARG A 68 -8.27 -15.18 -2.05
N GLU A 69 -8.25 -15.73 -0.84
CA GLU A 69 -9.40 -15.79 0.07
C GLU A 69 -9.64 -14.46 0.83
N SER A 70 -8.80 -13.45 0.58
CA SER A 70 -8.83 -12.18 1.34
C SER A 70 -8.59 -12.37 2.86
N GLU A 71 -7.96 -13.46 3.24
CA GLU A 71 -7.52 -13.76 4.60
C GLU A 71 -6.19 -13.04 4.89
N TRP A 72 -6.26 -11.71 4.88
CA TRP A 72 -5.10 -10.82 4.82
C TRP A 72 -4.08 -11.05 5.92
N ASP A 73 -4.52 -11.23 7.17
CA ASP A 73 -3.62 -11.41 8.32
C ASP A 73 -2.80 -12.69 8.20
N LYS A 74 -3.42 -13.76 7.68
CA LYS A 74 -2.73 -15.03 7.44
C LYS A 74 -1.75 -14.91 6.28
N ALA A 75 -2.17 -14.29 5.17
CA ALA A 75 -1.30 -14.04 4.02
C ALA A 75 -0.08 -13.19 4.40
N ILE A 76 -0.29 -12.10 5.13
CA ILE A 76 0.78 -11.23 5.63
C ILE A 76 1.79 -12.03 6.46
N LYS A 77 1.32 -12.84 7.39
CA LYS A 77 2.19 -13.65 8.25
C LYS A 77 3.06 -14.62 7.45
N GLU A 78 2.49 -15.31 6.47
CA GLU A 78 3.25 -16.23 5.61
C GLU A 78 4.27 -15.49 4.76
N PHE A 79 3.89 -14.35 4.15
CA PHE A 79 4.81 -13.56 3.34
C PHE A 79 5.92 -12.88 4.16
N GLU A 80 5.63 -12.36 5.35
CA GLU A 80 6.64 -11.83 6.27
C GLU A 80 7.63 -12.91 6.70
N THR A 81 7.13 -14.10 7.03
CA THR A 81 7.96 -15.26 7.37
C THR A 81 8.87 -15.62 6.21
N PHE A 82 8.31 -15.71 4.98
CA PHE A 82 9.10 -16.02 3.78
C PHE A 82 10.23 -15.00 3.58
N ILE A 83 9.91 -13.70 3.57
CA ILE A 83 10.92 -12.64 3.33
C ILE A 83 11.99 -12.62 4.43
N SER A 84 11.63 -12.93 5.66
CA SER A 84 12.58 -13.00 6.78
C SER A 84 13.62 -14.12 6.60
N PHE A 85 13.19 -15.27 6.15
CA PHE A 85 14.08 -16.44 5.98
C PHE A 85 14.74 -16.50 4.59
N TYR A 86 14.06 -16.03 3.54
CA TYR A 86 14.47 -16.20 2.15
C TYR A 86 14.54 -14.87 1.36
N PRO A 87 15.21 -13.81 1.86
CA PRO A 87 15.20 -12.49 1.21
C PRO A 87 15.90 -12.47 -0.16
N ARG A 88 16.71 -13.50 -0.46
CA ARG A 88 17.44 -13.65 -1.75
C ARG A 88 16.88 -14.76 -2.63
N HIS A 89 15.74 -15.32 -2.28
CA HIS A 89 15.12 -16.36 -3.10
C HIS A 89 14.66 -15.77 -4.45
N GLN A 90 14.63 -16.60 -5.49
CA GLN A 90 14.28 -16.18 -6.86
C GLN A 90 12.89 -15.52 -6.99
N ILE A 91 11.97 -15.77 -6.05
CA ILE A 91 10.63 -15.16 -6.03
C ILE A 91 10.45 -14.16 -4.87
N ALA A 92 11.52 -13.77 -4.19
CA ALA A 92 11.40 -12.87 -3.03
C ALA A 92 10.80 -11.50 -3.40
N ASP A 93 11.06 -11.02 -4.60
CA ASP A 93 10.44 -9.80 -5.13
C ASP A 93 8.92 -9.95 -5.33
N LEU A 94 8.45 -11.09 -5.82
CA LEU A 94 7.02 -11.39 -5.93
C LEU A 94 6.38 -11.46 -4.54
N VAL A 95 7.03 -12.14 -3.58
CA VAL A 95 6.52 -12.27 -2.21
C VAL A 95 6.45 -10.91 -1.53
N GLN A 96 7.48 -10.07 -1.70
CA GLN A 96 7.49 -8.70 -1.19
C GLN A 96 6.36 -7.85 -1.81
N TYR A 97 6.11 -8.03 -3.11
CA TYR A 97 4.98 -7.38 -3.79
C TYR A 97 3.63 -7.87 -3.24
N ARG A 98 3.44 -9.18 -3.03
CA ARG A 98 2.22 -9.76 -2.44
C ARG A 98 1.98 -9.28 -1.01
N LEU A 99 3.05 -9.20 -0.21
CA LEU A 99 2.98 -8.61 1.13
C LEU A 99 2.48 -7.15 1.10
N ALA A 100 3.05 -6.34 0.20
CA ALA A 100 2.62 -4.96 0.03
C ALA A 100 1.15 -4.87 -0.43
N MET A 101 0.74 -5.72 -1.38
CA MET A 101 -0.64 -5.78 -1.87
C MET A 101 -1.62 -6.23 -0.78
N SER A 102 -1.22 -7.15 0.11
CA SER A 102 -2.08 -7.58 1.23
C SER A 102 -2.47 -6.43 2.16
N TYR A 103 -1.57 -5.47 2.37
CA TYR A 103 -1.90 -4.23 3.09
C TYR A 103 -2.68 -3.24 2.23
N TYR A 104 -2.32 -3.13 0.94
CA TYR A 104 -2.92 -2.18 0.01
C TYR A 104 -4.41 -2.44 -0.22
N ASP A 105 -4.78 -3.70 -0.42
CA ASP A 105 -6.17 -4.10 -0.70
C ASP A 105 -7.10 -3.92 0.52
N GLN A 106 -6.51 -3.70 1.70
CA GLN A 106 -7.23 -3.35 2.93
C GLN A 106 -7.34 -1.83 3.20
N MET A 107 -6.88 -0.99 2.27
CA MET A 107 -6.93 0.47 2.46
C MET A 107 -8.35 0.95 2.73
N LYS A 108 -8.49 1.81 3.72
CA LYS A 108 -9.78 2.36 4.15
C LYS A 108 -10.12 3.69 3.47
N PRO A 109 -11.39 4.10 3.48
CA PRO A 109 -11.80 5.47 3.13
C PRO A 109 -11.01 6.54 3.92
N VAL A 110 -10.95 7.76 3.38
CA VAL A 110 -10.15 8.86 3.96
C VAL A 110 -10.54 9.21 5.39
N GLU A 111 -11.81 9.06 5.73
CA GLU A 111 -12.37 9.36 7.06
C GLU A 111 -11.87 8.40 8.14
N GLN A 112 -11.46 7.19 7.76
CA GLN A 112 -11.02 6.14 8.65
C GLN A 112 -9.50 6.18 8.88
N ASP A 113 -9.02 5.30 9.77
CA ASP A 113 -7.58 5.14 10.05
C ASP A 113 -6.81 4.68 8.81
N GLN A 114 -5.60 5.23 8.63
CA GLN A 114 -4.73 4.96 7.48
C GLN A 114 -3.48 4.13 7.83
N ALA A 115 -3.48 3.42 8.97
CA ALA A 115 -2.33 2.60 9.37
C ALA A 115 -1.99 1.52 8.33
N LEU A 116 -3.01 0.88 7.73
CA LEU A 116 -2.80 -0.11 6.66
C LEU A 116 -2.24 0.52 5.39
N THR A 117 -2.68 1.73 5.04
CA THR A 117 -2.12 2.50 3.91
C THR A 117 -0.64 2.82 4.15
N GLN A 118 -0.28 3.20 5.37
CA GLN A 118 1.12 3.47 5.74
C GLN A 118 1.95 2.19 5.65
N ARG A 119 1.43 1.06 6.14
CA ARG A 119 2.11 -0.23 6.01
C ARG A 119 2.30 -0.65 4.55
N ALA A 120 1.27 -0.49 3.71
CA ALA A 120 1.39 -0.74 2.27
C ALA A 120 2.50 0.11 1.63
N LEU A 121 2.51 1.42 1.94
CA LEU A 121 3.54 2.36 1.48
C LEU A 121 4.94 1.88 1.85
N ASP A 122 5.14 1.45 3.09
CA ASP A 122 6.45 1.01 3.58
C ASP A 122 6.89 -0.30 2.90
N GLN A 123 5.97 -1.25 2.66
CA GLN A 123 6.29 -2.50 1.97
C GLN A 123 6.59 -2.27 0.47
N PHE A 124 5.87 -1.37 -0.22
CA PHE A 124 6.20 -1.01 -1.60
C PHE A 124 7.54 -0.27 -1.71
N LYS A 125 7.87 0.60 -0.76
CA LYS A 125 9.20 1.24 -0.70
C LYS A 125 10.32 0.20 -0.53
N ARG A 126 10.11 -0.83 0.30
CA ARG A 126 11.06 -1.95 0.42
C ARG A 126 11.19 -2.71 -0.89
N LEU A 127 10.09 -3.03 -1.57
CA LEU A 127 10.12 -3.67 -2.87
C LEU A 127 11.04 -2.92 -3.86
N VAL A 128 10.81 -1.63 -4.02
CA VAL A 128 11.56 -0.80 -4.98
C VAL A 128 13.03 -0.65 -4.56
N LYS A 129 13.30 -0.56 -3.25
CA LYS A 129 14.66 -0.43 -2.71
C LYS A 129 15.45 -1.72 -2.80
N ASP A 130 14.87 -2.84 -2.35
CA ASP A 130 15.57 -4.10 -2.16
C ASP A 130 15.59 -4.95 -3.44
N TYR A 131 14.60 -4.73 -4.33
CA TYR A 131 14.44 -5.44 -5.61
C TYR A 131 14.26 -4.47 -6.80
N PRO A 132 15.20 -3.55 -7.06
CA PRO A 132 15.04 -2.48 -8.06
C PRO A 132 14.90 -3.00 -9.50
N GLN A 133 15.37 -4.21 -9.79
CA GLN A 133 15.27 -4.86 -11.11
C GLN A 133 14.03 -5.76 -11.24
N SER A 134 13.18 -5.80 -10.21
CA SER A 134 11.96 -6.58 -10.25
C SER A 134 10.97 -6.04 -11.30
N ARG A 135 10.32 -6.96 -12.01
CA ARG A 135 9.18 -6.60 -12.88
C ARG A 135 8.02 -5.93 -12.14
N TYR A 136 7.96 -6.09 -10.82
CA TYR A 136 6.94 -5.47 -9.97
C TYR A 136 7.32 -4.07 -9.49
N ALA A 137 8.55 -3.61 -9.71
CA ALA A 137 9.04 -2.33 -9.21
C ALA A 137 8.28 -1.14 -9.82
N THR A 138 7.95 -1.19 -11.10
CA THR A 138 7.18 -0.11 -11.78
C THR A 138 5.78 0.03 -11.21
N ASP A 139 5.06 -1.09 -11.03
CA ASP A 139 3.74 -1.05 -10.37
C ASP A 139 3.87 -0.63 -8.90
N GLY A 140 4.91 -1.10 -8.22
CA GLY A 140 5.23 -0.67 -6.85
C GLY A 140 5.38 0.84 -6.71
N LEU A 141 6.05 1.52 -7.65
CA LEU A 141 6.15 2.98 -7.69
C LEU A 141 4.77 3.64 -7.85
N ALA A 142 3.94 3.14 -8.75
CA ALA A 142 2.58 3.66 -8.94
C ALA A 142 1.70 3.46 -7.68
N LYS A 143 1.87 2.34 -6.97
CA LYS A 143 1.19 2.08 -5.69
C LYS A 143 1.70 2.99 -4.56
N ILE A 144 3.00 3.29 -4.52
CA ILE A 144 3.58 4.28 -3.60
C ILE A 144 2.89 5.63 -3.77
N ASP A 145 2.73 6.10 -5.01
CA ASP A 145 2.07 7.39 -5.28
C ASP A 145 0.60 7.37 -4.82
N LYS A 146 -0.13 6.28 -5.04
CA LYS A 146 -1.51 6.12 -4.56
C LYS A 146 -1.62 6.10 -3.03
N CYS A 147 -0.69 5.42 -2.35
CA CYS A 147 -0.65 5.43 -0.88
C CYS A 147 -0.35 6.84 -0.34
N ARG A 148 0.64 7.55 -0.95
CA ARG A 148 0.97 8.93 -0.58
C ARG A 148 -0.21 9.87 -0.78
N GLU A 149 -0.90 9.75 -1.90
CA GLU A 149 -2.13 10.49 -2.18
C GLU A 149 -3.19 10.27 -1.10
N ARG A 150 -3.47 9.01 -0.73
CA ARG A 150 -4.45 8.68 0.29
C ARG A 150 -4.09 9.24 1.67
N ILE A 151 -2.82 9.15 2.06
CA ILE A 151 -2.34 9.69 3.34
C ILE A 151 -2.45 11.21 3.34
N ALA A 152 -2.04 11.87 2.26
CA ALA A 152 -2.17 13.31 2.11
C ALA A 152 -3.64 13.79 2.16
N GLN A 153 -4.54 13.08 1.50
CA GLN A 153 -6.00 13.33 1.58
C GLN A 153 -6.51 13.26 3.03
N LYS A 154 -6.04 12.27 3.82
CA LYS A 154 -6.38 12.16 5.24
C LYS A 154 -5.92 13.38 6.02
N GLU A 155 -4.68 13.84 5.80
CA GLU A 155 -4.15 15.01 6.50
C GLU A 155 -4.94 16.28 6.17
N VAL A 156 -5.32 16.47 4.90
CA VAL A 156 -6.17 17.60 4.48
C VAL A 156 -7.56 17.50 5.11
N TRP A 157 -8.16 16.32 5.13
CA TRP A 157 -9.45 16.09 5.76
C TRP A 157 -9.43 16.43 7.27
N VAL A 158 -8.39 15.98 7.98
CA VAL A 158 -8.17 16.29 9.40
C VAL A 158 -7.93 17.79 9.60
N ALA A 159 -7.17 18.44 8.72
CA ALA A 159 -6.94 19.89 8.78
C ALA A 159 -8.25 20.68 8.64
N ASN A 160 -9.09 20.30 7.68
CA ASN A 160 -10.39 20.93 7.47
C ASN A 160 -11.30 20.74 8.70
N TYR A 161 -11.30 19.56 9.30
CA TYR A 161 -12.01 19.32 10.56
C TYR A 161 -11.55 20.26 11.67
N TYR A 162 -10.24 20.38 11.93
CA TYR A 162 -9.72 21.28 12.95
C TYR A 162 -10.06 22.75 12.66
N PHE A 163 -9.99 23.17 11.41
CA PHE A 163 -10.32 24.51 11.02
C PHE A 163 -11.80 24.84 11.28
N THR A 164 -12.71 23.94 10.94
CA THR A 164 -14.16 24.09 11.19
C THR A 164 -14.50 24.06 12.68
N GLN A 165 -13.69 23.39 13.51
CA GLN A 165 -13.81 23.39 14.97
C GLN A 165 -13.15 24.62 15.64
N GLY A 166 -12.68 25.60 14.87
CA GLY A 166 -12.07 26.80 15.42
C GLY A 166 -10.64 26.61 15.95
N ASN A 167 -9.93 25.57 15.50
CA ASN A 167 -8.52 25.33 15.83
C ASN A 167 -7.59 25.53 14.61
N PRO A 168 -7.32 26.78 14.18
CA PRO A 168 -6.51 27.07 13.01
C PRO A 168 -5.06 26.62 13.16
N SER A 169 -4.52 26.62 14.38
CA SER A 169 -3.14 26.18 14.63
C SER A 169 -2.95 24.70 14.32
N ALA A 170 -3.88 23.83 14.76
CA ALA A 170 -3.83 22.41 14.44
C ALA A 170 -4.06 22.16 12.93
N ALA A 171 -4.97 22.91 12.31
CA ALA A 171 -5.20 22.84 10.87
C ALA A 171 -3.92 23.19 10.08
N ARG A 172 -3.26 24.28 10.45
CA ARG A 172 -2.00 24.74 9.85
C ARG A 172 -0.94 23.64 9.89
N GLN A 173 -0.70 23.05 11.05
CA GLN A 173 0.32 22.00 11.22
C GLN A 173 0.11 20.83 10.24
N ARG A 174 -1.16 20.41 10.05
CA ARG A 174 -1.50 19.35 9.10
C ARG A 174 -1.28 19.75 7.65
N LEU A 175 -1.67 20.97 7.27
CA LEU A 175 -1.50 21.47 5.90
C LEU A 175 -0.03 21.69 5.54
N GLU A 176 0.78 22.22 6.47
CA GLU A 176 2.22 22.38 6.28
C GLU A 176 2.93 21.02 6.17
N LEU A 177 2.50 20.02 6.95
CA LEU A 177 2.96 18.63 6.81
C LEU A 177 2.71 18.10 5.39
N VAL A 178 1.51 18.32 4.83
CA VAL A 178 1.18 17.90 3.46
C VAL A 178 2.11 18.57 2.44
N LEU A 179 2.32 19.87 2.54
CA LEU A 179 3.20 20.59 1.61
C LEU A 179 4.66 20.12 1.69
N LYS A 180 5.11 19.71 2.87
CA LYS A 180 6.48 19.23 3.10
C LYS A 180 6.68 17.78 2.67
N GLU A 181 5.82 16.87 3.12
CA GLU A 181 6.03 15.42 2.97
C GLU A 181 5.38 14.85 1.70
N TYR A 182 4.34 15.52 1.17
CA TYR A 182 3.55 15.03 0.03
C TYR A 182 3.44 16.05 -1.14
N PRO A 183 4.53 16.73 -1.55
CA PRO A 183 4.49 17.87 -2.48
C PRO A 183 4.05 17.51 -3.91
N ARG A 184 3.95 16.22 -4.24
CA ARG A 184 3.58 15.73 -5.59
C ARG A 184 2.19 15.09 -5.65
N THR A 185 1.37 15.30 -4.63
CA THR A 185 0.01 14.74 -4.57
C THR A 185 -1.01 15.70 -5.17
N GLY A 186 -2.13 15.15 -5.61
CA GLY A 186 -3.23 15.91 -6.20
C GLY A 186 -3.95 16.83 -5.22
N VAL A 187 -3.72 16.67 -3.90
CA VAL A 187 -4.33 17.52 -2.86
C VAL A 187 -3.61 18.86 -2.64
N ILE A 188 -2.46 19.10 -3.29
CA ILE A 188 -1.69 20.34 -3.09
C ILE A 188 -2.52 21.59 -3.38
N PRO A 189 -3.31 21.69 -4.47
CA PRO A 189 -4.15 22.86 -4.71
C PRO A 189 -5.14 23.13 -3.58
N GLU A 190 -5.82 22.12 -3.07
CA GLU A 190 -6.70 22.20 -1.91
C GLU A 190 -5.97 22.64 -0.66
N THR A 191 -4.79 22.05 -0.41
CA THR A 191 -3.94 22.39 0.73
C THR A 191 -3.56 23.86 0.75
N LEU A 192 -3.14 24.41 -0.41
CA LEU A 192 -2.79 25.84 -0.55
C LEU A 192 -3.99 26.73 -0.28
N PHE A 193 -5.17 26.35 -0.79
CA PHE A 193 -6.41 27.11 -0.55
C PHE A 193 -6.79 27.14 0.93
N LEU A 194 -6.84 25.97 1.58
CA LEU A 194 -7.18 25.88 3.00
C LEU A 194 -6.16 26.60 3.89
N LEU A 195 -4.86 26.51 3.56
CA LEU A 195 -3.83 27.23 4.31
C LEU A 195 -3.96 28.75 4.15
N ALA A 196 -4.38 29.25 2.98
CA ALA A 196 -4.70 30.63 2.78
C ALA A 196 -5.90 31.08 3.64
N GLU A 197 -6.96 30.28 3.72
CA GLU A 197 -8.12 30.57 4.59
C GLU A 197 -7.74 30.57 6.08
N VAL A 198 -6.88 29.64 6.51
CA VAL A 198 -6.30 29.62 7.86
C VAL A 198 -5.50 30.90 8.13
N ASN A 199 -4.69 31.36 7.15
CA ASN A 199 -3.92 32.60 7.26
C ASN A 199 -4.85 33.83 7.36
N PHE A 200 -5.92 33.91 6.57
CA PHE A 200 -6.90 34.99 6.71
C PHE A 200 -7.56 35.01 8.08
N TYR A 201 -7.95 33.85 8.59
CA TYR A 201 -8.54 33.74 9.92
C TYR A 201 -7.60 34.22 11.03
N GLU A 202 -6.29 34.00 10.90
CA GLU A 202 -5.27 34.46 11.84
C GLU A 202 -4.81 35.93 11.58
N GLY A 203 -5.38 36.61 10.59
CA GLY A 203 -4.98 37.98 10.23
C GLY A 203 -3.68 38.08 9.43
N LYS A 204 -3.11 36.98 8.96
CA LYS A 204 -1.89 36.89 8.15
C LYS A 204 -2.23 37.10 6.65
N ASN A 205 -2.78 38.27 6.35
CA ASN A 205 -3.34 38.55 5.03
C ASN A 205 -2.31 38.50 3.89
N ALA A 206 -1.08 38.93 4.15
CA ALA A 206 -0.01 38.93 3.14
C ALA A 206 0.37 37.51 2.71
N GLU A 207 0.55 36.59 3.68
CA GLU A 207 0.86 35.21 3.42
C GLU A 207 -0.33 34.50 2.73
N ALA A 208 -1.56 34.80 3.12
CA ALA A 208 -2.76 34.25 2.48
C ALA A 208 -2.83 34.64 1.00
N VAL A 209 -2.61 35.90 0.68
CA VAL A 209 -2.59 36.41 -0.70
C VAL A 209 -1.50 35.73 -1.53
N GLU A 210 -0.32 35.53 -0.98
CA GLU A 210 0.78 34.86 -1.67
C GLU A 210 0.43 33.40 -2.02
N LEU A 211 -0.15 32.66 -1.07
CA LEU A 211 -0.63 31.30 -1.31
C LEU A 211 -1.70 31.24 -2.40
N LEU A 212 -2.67 32.16 -2.40
CA LEU A 212 -3.70 32.23 -3.42
C LEU A 212 -3.15 32.64 -4.79
N ARG A 213 -2.14 33.51 -4.85
CA ARG A 213 -1.43 33.85 -6.10
C ARG A 213 -0.73 32.62 -6.67
N ARG A 214 0.05 31.92 -5.86
CA ARG A 214 0.69 30.65 -6.24
C ARG A 214 -0.35 29.67 -6.75
N LEU A 215 -1.43 29.45 -6.01
CA LEU A 215 -2.51 28.55 -6.39
C LEU A 215 -3.14 28.94 -7.74
N SER A 216 -3.37 30.23 -7.97
CA SER A 216 -4.02 30.73 -9.17
C SER A 216 -3.13 30.73 -10.42
N VAL A 217 -1.80 30.64 -10.25
CA VAL A 217 -0.82 30.56 -11.34
C VAL A 217 -0.44 29.09 -11.61
N ASP A 218 0.00 28.36 -10.59
CA ASP A 218 0.54 27.02 -10.76
C ASP A 218 -0.56 25.95 -11.00
N TYR A 219 -1.80 26.24 -10.59
CA TYR A 219 -2.93 25.30 -10.61
C TYR A 219 -4.20 25.89 -11.22
N ASP A 220 -4.07 26.80 -12.17
CA ASP A 220 -5.18 27.56 -12.82
C ASP A 220 -6.21 26.66 -13.50
N PHE A 221 -5.79 25.49 -13.99
CA PHE A 221 -6.63 24.47 -14.63
C PHE A 221 -7.49 23.66 -13.63
N THR A 222 -7.24 23.79 -12.33
CA THR A 222 -7.98 23.08 -11.28
C THR A 222 -9.18 23.89 -10.77
N GLU A 223 -10.13 23.21 -10.13
CA GLU A 223 -11.21 23.88 -9.41
C GLU A 223 -10.66 24.83 -8.32
N TRP A 224 -9.67 24.37 -7.56
CA TRP A 224 -9.05 25.15 -6.50
C TRP A 224 -8.31 26.39 -7.02
N GLY A 225 -7.69 26.31 -8.19
CA GLY A 225 -7.08 27.47 -8.86
C GLY A 225 -8.13 28.53 -9.20
N ARG A 226 -9.29 28.11 -9.73
CA ARG A 226 -10.43 29.01 -10.00
C ARG A 226 -10.98 29.64 -8.72
N ARG A 227 -11.16 28.85 -7.66
CA ARG A 227 -11.57 29.33 -6.33
C ARG A 227 -10.57 30.32 -5.75
N GLY A 228 -9.27 30.06 -5.92
CA GLY A 228 -8.18 30.95 -5.51
C GLY A 228 -8.29 32.34 -6.18
N LYS A 229 -8.52 32.37 -7.51
CA LYS A 229 -8.75 33.64 -8.25
C LYS A 229 -9.98 34.41 -7.75
N GLN A 230 -11.08 33.71 -7.54
CA GLN A 230 -12.30 34.33 -7.00
C GLN A 230 -12.07 34.90 -5.60
N ARG A 231 -11.37 34.17 -4.75
CA ARG A 231 -11.08 34.60 -3.37
C ARG A 231 -10.15 35.82 -3.31
N LEU A 232 -9.15 35.89 -4.20
CA LEU A 232 -8.30 37.07 -4.36
C LEU A 232 -9.12 38.30 -4.76
N ASN A 233 -10.01 38.17 -5.74
CA ASN A 233 -10.83 39.29 -6.20
C ASN A 233 -11.79 39.78 -5.12
N SER A 234 -12.39 38.87 -4.34
CA SER A 234 -13.31 39.22 -3.25
C SER A 234 -12.65 39.85 -2.03
N SER A 235 -11.37 39.59 -1.83
CA SER A 235 -10.61 40.16 -0.69
C SER A 235 -10.22 41.63 -0.87
N GLY A 236 -10.42 42.20 -2.05
CA GLY A 236 -9.98 43.56 -2.37
C GLY A 236 -8.44 43.74 -2.44
N LEU A 237 -7.68 42.67 -2.24
CA LEU A 237 -6.23 42.68 -2.16
C LEU A 237 -5.54 42.31 -3.49
N ALA A 238 -6.31 42.06 -4.53
CA ALA A 238 -5.80 41.70 -5.86
C ALA A 238 -5.02 42.84 -6.56
N GLY A 239 -5.15 44.07 -6.10
CA GLY A 239 -4.65 45.26 -6.77
C GLY A 239 -3.37 45.91 -6.21
N THR A 240 -2.85 45.46 -5.09
CA THR A 240 -1.60 46.00 -4.53
C THR A 240 -0.37 45.36 -5.18
N LYS A 241 -0.08 45.77 -6.42
CA LYS A 241 1.30 45.69 -6.95
C LYS A 241 2.14 46.69 -6.15
N ARG A 242 3.11 46.20 -5.41
CA ARG A 242 4.32 46.95 -5.11
C ARG A 242 5.44 46.47 -5.99
#